data_d4a25337f2a0e94c4bb3fb9fe9d239c6
#
_entry.id   d4a25337f2a0e94c4bb3fb9fe9d239c6
#
_cell.length_a   1.000
_cell.length_b   1.000
_cell.length_c   1.000
_cell.angle_alpha   90.00
_cell.angle_beta   90.00
_cell.angle_gamma   90.00
#
_symmetry.space_group_name_H-M   'P 1'
#
loop_
_entity.id
_entity.type
_entity.pdbx_description
1 polymer ?
#
loop_
_entity_poly.entity_id
_entity_poly.type
_entity_poly.pdbx_seq_one_letter_code
_entity_poly.pdbx_strand_id
1 'polypeptide(L)'
;MRIALAQTNIIWEDKQANLARVEEFVIAADAEIVLFPEMSLTGFSMHTDVTAEICQPDAEIQSRAQMDSTPDMTNQPTTGWTIEQIKTLADRHHTTIGIGWVKKTEPLCENHYSIVTPDGKIAMDYAKIHPFSYGEEHAHFRGGEKLCTGRLGEFQAGLAICYDLRFPEQFRAMVPEAEIFIVPANWPESRVSHWKALLAARAIENQCYVAGVNCCGDMDGQYYSGDSGLYAPDGSLLVPTKEIRLTDALCKEEKLLVYDIQNDVAKIRKAFPVLQDRKEM
;
A
#
# COMPACT_ATOMS: atom_id res chain seq x y z
N MET A 1 17.47 -1.52 -5.59
CA MET A 1 16.21 -2.12 -5.08
C MET A 1 15.33 -2.53 -6.26
N ARG A 2 14.90 -3.79 -6.30
CA ARG A 2 13.93 -4.27 -7.28
C ARG A 2 12.56 -4.31 -6.64
N ILE A 3 11.61 -3.56 -7.21
CA ILE A 3 10.24 -3.40 -6.73
C ILE A 3 9.24 -3.77 -7.83
N ALA A 4 8.20 -4.52 -7.47
CA ALA A 4 7.12 -4.89 -8.38
C ALA A 4 5.79 -4.31 -7.91
N LEU A 5 5.03 -3.73 -8.83
CA LEU A 5 3.68 -3.25 -8.62
C LEU A 5 2.71 -4.27 -9.22
N ALA A 6 1.92 -4.92 -8.37
CA ALA A 6 0.95 -5.93 -8.76
C ALA A 6 -0.39 -5.27 -9.11
N GLN A 7 -0.64 -5.06 -10.39
CA GLN A 7 -1.92 -4.58 -10.89
C GLN A 7 -2.87 -5.75 -11.04
N THR A 8 -3.60 -6.06 -9.97
CA THR A 8 -4.45 -7.26 -9.87
C THR A 8 -5.91 -6.96 -10.17
N ASN A 9 -6.59 -7.93 -10.80
CA ASN A 9 -8.04 -8.00 -10.80
C ASN A 9 -8.48 -8.70 -9.52
N ILE A 10 -9.06 -7.95 -8.59
CA ILE A 10 -9.47 -8.49 -7.29
C ILE A 10 -10.80 -9.20 -7.44
N ILE A 11 -10.86 -10.48 -7.06
CA ILE A 11 -12.10 -11.26 -7.00
C ILE A 11 -12.92 -10.72 -5.83
N TRP A 12 -14.11 -10.19 -6.12
CA TRP A 12 -14.95 -9.49 -5.15
C TRP A 12 -15.24 -10.34 -3.91
N GLU A 13 -14.80 -9.85 -2.74
CA GLU A 13 -15.00 -10.42 -1.40
C GLU A 13 -14.49 -11.87 -1.20
N ASP A 14 -13.71 -12.41 -2.13
CA ASP A 14 -13.13 -13.75 -2.00
C ASP A 14 -11.66 -13.72 -1.54
N LYS A 15 -11.47 -13.63 -0.23
CA LYS A 15 -10.13 -13.56 0.38
C LYS A 15 -9.24 -14.75 0.05
N GLN A 16 -9.81 -15.97 -0.07
CA GLN A 16 -9.02 -17.17 -0.32
C GLN A 16 -8.51 -17.22 -1.77
N ALA A 17 -9.38 -16.90 -2.73
CA ALA A 17 -9.00 -16.83 -4.13
C ALA A 17 -7.96 -15.71 -4.35
N ASN A 18 -8.18 -14.53 -3.76
CA ASN A 18 -7.23 -13.42 -3.87
C ASN A 18 -5.90 -13.71 -3.20
N LEU A 19 -5.87 -14.42 -2.06
CA LEU A 19 -4.62 -14.84 -1.42
C LEU A 19 -3.80 -15.78 -2.31
N ALA A 20 -4.45 -16.73 -2.96
CA ALA A 20 -3.78 -17.60 -3.94
C ALA A 20 -3.18 -16.78 -5.09
N ARG A 21 -3.91 -15.78 -5.60
CA ARG A 21 -3.40 -14.85 -6.62
C ARG A 21 -2.21 -14.04 -6.12
N VAL A 22 -2.25 -13.57 -4.86
CA VAL A 22 -1.10 -12.87 -4.25
C VAL A 22 0.16 -13.74 -4.30
N GLU A 23 0.07 -15.02 -3.93
CA GLU A 23 1.21 -15.94 -3.98
C GLU A 23 1.74 -16.12 -5.41
N GLU A 24 0.87 -16.29 -6.41
CA GLU A 24 1.25 -16.40 -7.82
C GLU A 24 2.01 -15.15 -8.30
N PHE A 25 1.52 -13.96 -7.95
CA PHE A 25 2.18 -12.69 -8.28
C PHE A 25 3.54 -12.54 -7.58
N VAL A 26 3.65 -12.93 -6.32
CA VAL A 26 4.93 -12.93 -5.57
C VAL A 26 5.95 -13.83 -6.24
N ILE A 27 5.56 -15.06 -6.62
CA ILE A 27 6.44 -16.00 -7.32
C ILE A 27 6.89 -15.44 -8.67
N ALA A 28 5.96 -14.85 -9.44
CA ALA A 28 6.25 -14.34 -10.78
C ALA A 28 7.11 -13.07 -10.76
N ALA A 29 7.07 -12.29 -9.70
CA ALA A 29 7.71 -10.98 -9.61
C ALA A 29 9.25 -11.06 -9.65
N ASP A 30 9.85 -12.09 -9.03
CA ASP A 30 11.32 -12.17 -8.85
C ASP A 30 11.88 -10.83 -8.36
N ALA A 31 11.26 -10.27 -7.31
CA ALA A 31 11.55 -8.94 -6.79
C ALA A 31 11.74 -8.96 -5.27
N GLU A 32 12.54 -8.00 -4.76
CA GLU A 32 12.75 -7.83 -3.32
C GLU A 32 11.48 -7.35 -2.59
N ILE A 33 10.63 -6.60 -3.33
CA ILE A 33 9.42 -5.98 -2.81
C ILE A 33 8.29 -6.15 -3.83
N VAL A 34 7.13 -6.63 -3.37
CA VAL A 34 5.90 -6.70 -4.18
C VAL A 34 4.80 -5.94 -3.47
N LEU A 35 4.20 -4.98 -4.16
CA LEU A 35 3.15 -4.11 -3.64
C LEU A 35 1.82 -4.43 -4.32
N PHE A 36 0.78 -4.63 -3.52
CA PHE A 36 -0.58 -4.91 -3.95
C PHE A 36 -1.50 -3.70 -3.76
N PRO A 37 -2.70 -3.65 -4.39
CA PRO A 37 -3.64 -2.55 -4.24
C PRO A 37 -4.23 -2.38 -2.84
N GLU A 38 -5.02 -1.33 -2.63
CA GLU A 38 -5.90 -1.14 -1.47
C GLU A 38 -6.89 -2.30 -1.35
N MET A 39 -7.21 -2.76 -0.12
CA MET A 39 -8.16 -3.87 0.12
C MET A 39 -7.91 -5.06 -0.81
N SER A 40 -6.66 -5.50 -0.91
CA SER A 40 -6.15 -6.41 -1.94
C SER A 40 -6.87 -7.76 -2.00
N LEU A 41 -7.47 -8.20 -0.89
CA LEU A 41 -8.12 -9.50 -0.80
C LEU A 41 -9.65 -9.43 -0.88
N THR A 42 -10.24 -8.23 -0.92
CA THR A 42 -11.70 -8.07 -0.85
C THR A 42 -12.28 -7.16 -1.93
N GLY A 43 -11.45 -6.30 -2.52
CA GLY A 43 -11.93 -5.14 -3.27
C GLY A 43 -12.47 -4.05 -2.34
N PHE A 44 -12.84 -2.91 -2.92
CA PHE A 44 -13.35 -1.75 -2.18
C PHE A 44 -14.80 -1.96 -1.73
N SER A 45 -14.99 -2.90 -0.80
CA SER A 45 -16.30 -3.30 -0.28
C SER A 45 -16.66 -2.56 1.01
N MET A 46 -17.93 -2.16 1.10
CA MET A 46 -18.53 -1.60 2.32
C MET A 46 -19.17 -2.68 3.21
N HIS A 47 -19.16 -3.96 2.81
CA HIS A 47 -19.66 -5.08 3.60
C HIS A 47 -18.64 -5.48 4.69
N THR A 48 -18.47 -4.62 5.70
CA THR A 48 -17.46 -4.79 6.76
C THR A 48 -17.71 -5.98 7.65
N ASP A 49 -18.92 -6.51 7.70
CA ASP A 49 -19.27 -7.76 8.37
C ASP A 49 -18.63 -8.99 7.70
N VAL A 50 -18.35 -8.92 6.39
CA VAL A 50 -17.69 -9.96 5.59
C VAL A 50 -16.19 -9.71 5.49
N THR A 51 -15.79 -8.46 5.28
CA THR A 51 -14.42 -8.10 4.90
C THR A 51 -13.49 -7.82 6.08
N ALA A 52 -14.03 -7.29 7.20
CA ALA A 52 -13.21 -6.86 8.32
C ALA A 52 -12.71 -8.03 9.18
N GLU A 53 -11.49 -7.88 9.67
CA GLU A 53 -10.79 -8.88 10.46
C GLU A 53 -10.62 -8.44 11.92
N ILE A 54 -10.97 -9.33 12.84
CA ILE A 54 -10.69 -9.16 14.27
C ILE A 54 -9.20 -9.46 14.47
N CYS A 55 -8.49 -8.48 15.01
CA CYS A 55 -7.08 -8.63 15.32
C CYS A 55 -6.89 -9.24 16.70
N GLN A 56 -6.04 -10.28 16.77
CA GLN A 56 -5.58 -10.86 18.03
C GLN A 56 -4.17 -10.36 18.34
N PRO A 57 -3.79 -10.26 19.63
CA PRO A 57 -2.41 -9.98 20.00
C PRO A 57 -1.48 -11.02 19.39
N ASP A 58 -0.33 -10.58 18.86
CA ASP A 58 0.66 -11.45 18.23
C ASP A 58 1.10 -12.57 19.19
N ALA A 59 1.04 -13.83 18.76
CA ALA A 59 1.32 -14.99 19.59
C ALA A 59 2.74 -15.00 20.18
N GLU A 60 3.73 -14.41 19.48
CA GLU A 60 5.10 -14.26 20.01
C GLU A 60 5.16 -13.29 21.19
N ILE A 61 4.28 -12.30 21.24
CA ILE A 61 4.22 -11.32 22.34
C ILE A 61 3.52 -11.94 23.55
N GLN A 62 2.51 -12.79 23.33
CA GLN A 62 1.86 -13.51 24.43
C GLN A 62 2.83 -14.43 25.20
N SER A 63 3.75 -15.06 24.51
CA SER A 63 4.78 -15.92 25.14
C SER A 63 5.80 -15.14 25.96
N ARG A 64 6.11 -13.90 25.57
CA ARG A 64 7.02 -12.99 26.31
C ARG A 64 6.33 -12.26 27.46
N ALA A 65 5.06 -11.89 27.31
CA ALA A 65 4.27 -11.22 28.35
C ALA A 65 3.99 -12.10 29.57
N GLN A 66 4.03 -13.42 29.44
CA GLN A 66 3.91 -14.37 30.55
C GLN A 66 5.16 -14.43 31.41
N MET A 67 6.30 -13.87 30.98
CA MET A 67 7.58 -13.88 31.70
C MET A 67 7.88 -12.59 32.45
N ASP A 68 7.17 -11.47 32.14
CA ASP A 68 7.41 -10.18 32.77
C ASP A 68 6.12 -9.56 33.31
N SER A 69 6.15 -9.08 34.55
CA SER A 69 5.01 -8.55 35.26
C SER A 69 4.56 -7.20 34.67
N THR A 70 3.32 -7.16 34.16
CA THR A 70 2.56 -5.99 33.67
C THR A 70 3.10 -5.24 32.44
N PRO A 71 2.88 -5.75 31.20
CA PRO A 71 3.02 -4.94 30.00
C PRO A 71 1.79 -4.04 29.82
N ASP A 72 2.06 -2.81 29.38
CA ASP A 72 1.02 -1.90 28.87
C ASP A 72 0.34 -2.52 27.63
N MET A 73 -0.89 -3.02 27.81
CA MET A 73 -1.66 -3.75 26.77
C MET A 73 -2.19 -2.82 25.66
N THR A 74 -1.98 -1.51 25.76
CA THR A 74 -2.57 -0.52 24.82
C THR A 74 -1.80 -0.37 23.51
N ASN A 75 -0.58 -0.95 23.40
CA ASN A 75 0.32 -0.74 22.25
C ASN A 75 0.86 -2.05 21.62
N GLN A 76 0.21 -3.19 21.86
CA GLN A 76 0.66 -4.44 21.23
C GLN A 76 0.24 -4.50 19.76
N PRO A 77 1.13 -4.88 18.83
CA PRO A 77 0.75 -5.12 17.44
C PRO A 77 -0.27 -6.25 17.39
N THR A 78 -1.44 -5.94 16.87
CA THR A 78 -2.53 -6.90 16.67
C THR A 78 -2.62 -7.24 15.19
N THR A 79 -2.68 -8.53 14.84
CA THR A 79 -2.69 -9.00 13.47
C THR A 79 -4.00 -9.70 13.14
N GLY A 80 -4.53 -9.41 11.94
CA GLY A 80 -5.66 -10.12 11.36
C GLY A 80 -5.21 -11.34 10.55
N TRP A 81 -6.18 -12.14 10.09
CA TRP A 81 -5.91 -13.32 9.27
C TRP A 81 -5.06 -13.00 8.03
N THR A 82 -5.38 -11.91 7.31
CA THR A 82 -4.59 -11.48 6.14
C THR A 82 -3.11 -11.32 6.49
N ILE A 83 -2.80 -10.62 7.55
CA ILE A 83 -1.41 -10.35 7.94
C ILE A 83 -0.67 -11.65 8.29
N GLU A 84 -1.31 -12.60 8.98
CA GLU A 84 -0.69 -13.90 9.28
C GLU A 84 -0.40 -14.72 8.00
N GLN A 85 -1.30 -14.68 7.01
CA GLN A 85 -1.03 -15.32 5.72
C GLN A 85 0.12 -14.63 4.98
N ILE A 86 0.15 -13.30 4.98
CA ILE A 86 1.20 -12.54 4.31
C ILE A 86 2.56 -12.71 4.99
N LYS A 87 2.63 -12.81 6.32
CA LYS A 87 3.87 -13.18 7.04
C LYS A 87 4.42 -14.51 6.54
N THR A 88 3.52 -15.51 6.40
CA THR A 88 3.89 -16.83 5.89
C THR A 88 4.43 -16.77 4.45
N LEU A 89 3.78 -16.00 3.58
CA LEU A 89 4.23 -15.84 2.18
C LEU A 89 5.55 -15.06 2.10
N ALA A 90 5.70 -13.99 2.89
CA ALA A 90 6.91 -13.18 2.92
C ALA A 90 8.14 -13.99 3.34
N ASP A 91 8.02 -14.80 4.39
CA ASP A 91 9.07 -15.72 4.84
C ASP A 91 9.37 -16.80 3.79
N ARG A 92 8.34 -17.50 3.27
CA ARG A 92 8.50 -18.57 2.29
C ARG A 92 9.20 -18.13 1.02
N HIS A 93 8.87 -16.95 0.52
CA HIS A 93 9.40 -16.42 -0.75
C HIS A 93 10.53 -15.41 -0.58
N HIS A 94 10.96 -15.14 0.66
CA HIS A 94 12.00 -14.16 1.00
C HIS A 94 11.76 -12.79 0.38
N THR A 95 10.50 -12.36 0.33
CA THR A 95 10.05 -11.13 -0.34
C THR A 95 9.30 -10.23 0.64
N THR A 96 9.58 -8.93 0.60
CA THR A 96 8.77 -7.93 1.31
C THR A 96 7.45 -7.73 0.56
N ILE A 97 6.32 -7.80 1.27
CA ILE A 97 4.98 -7.72 0.68
C ILE A 97 4.22 -6.53 1.28
N GLY A 98 3.71 -5.64 0.41
CA GLY A 98 2.75 -4.59 0.78
C GLY A 98 1.34 -5.01 0.44
N ILE A 99 0.42 -4.98 1.42
CA ILE A 99 -0.93 -5.54 1.29
C ILE A 99 -1.99 -4.63 1.92
N GLY A 100 -3.12 -4.44 1.23
CA GLY A 100 -4.30 -3.74 1.73
C GLY A 100 -5.28 -4.70 2.40
N TRP A 101 -5.83 -4.34 3.55
CA TRP A 101 -6.76 -5.16 4.33
C TRP A 101 -7.69 -4.32 5.21
N VAL A 102 -8.74 -4.93 5.76
CA VAL A 102 -9.74 -4.26 6.59
C VAL A 102 -9.64 -4.75 8.03
N LYS A 103 -9.38 -3.81 8.94
CA LYS A 103 -9.32 -4.07 10.37
C LYS A 103 -10.66 -3.77 11.04
N LYS A 104 -11.19 -4.73 11.80
CA LYS A 104 -12.37 -4.53 12.61
C LYS A 104 -12.02 -3.70 13.85
N THR A 105 -12.70 -2.57 13.99
CA THR A 105 -12.68 -1.72 15.17
C THR A 105 -14.11 -1.29 15.50
N GLU A 106 -14.33 -0.66 16.66
CA GLU A 106 -15.64 -0.18 17.07
C GLU A 106 -15.62 1.35 17.19
N PRO A 107 -16.67 2.07 16.74
CA PRO A 107 -17.90 1.56 16.12
C PRO A 107 -17.76 1.32 14.60
N LEU A 108 -16.69 1.77 13.96
CA LEU A 108 -16.42 1.66 12.52
C LEU A 108 -15.11 0.91 12.29
N CYS A 109 -14.95 0.29 11.11
CA CYS A 109 -13.72 -0.40 10.72
C CYS A 109 -12.60 0.57 10.30
N GLU A 110 -11.41 0.07 10.02
CA GLU A 110 -10.28 0.82 9.47
C GLU A 110 -9.77 0.16 8.19
N ASN A 111 -9.45 0.98 7.18
CA ASN A 111 -8.82 0.56 5.94
C ASN A 111 -7.30 0.65 6.13
N HIS A 112 -6.63 -0.48 6.17
CA HIS A 112 -5.20 -0.59 6.47
C HIS A 112 -4.36 -0.97 5.25
N TYR A 113 -3.11 -0.51 5.27
CA TYR A 113 -2.05 -1.00 4.40
C TYR A 113 -0.82 -1.32 5.22
N SER A 114 -0.35 -2.57 5.12
CA SER A 114 0.81 -3.05 5.88
C SER A 114 1.94 -3.49 4.96
N ILE A 115 3.17 -3.24 5.37
CA ILE A 115 4.40 -3.75 4.76
C ILE A 115 4.95 -4.84 5.67
N VAL A 116 5.02 -6.06 5.14
CA VAL A 116 5.51 -7.24 5.86
C VAL A 116 6.85 -7.67 5.26
N THR A 117 7.87 -7.78 6.10
CA THR A 117 9.23 -8.17 5.70
C THR A 117 9.44 -9.69 5.70
N PRO A 118 10.48 -10.21 5.02
CA PRO A 118 10.76 -11.64 4.95
C PRO A 118 10.96 -12.34 6.31
N ASP A 119 11.35 -11.60 7.35
CA ASP A 119 11.47 -12.13 8.72
C ASP A 119 10.11 -12.14 9.48
N GLY A 120 8.99 -11.96 8.77
CA GLY A 120 7.65 -11.99 9.33
C GLY A 120 7.26 -10.77 10.16
N LYS A 121 8.05 -9.70 10.15
CA LYS A 121 7.72 -8.46 10.88
C LYS A 121 6.88 -7.52 10.05
N ILE A 122 6.01 -6.79 10.71
CA ILE A 122 5.31 -5.64 10.15
C ILE A 122 6.25 -4.43 10.26
N ALA A 123 6.86 -4.05 9.13
CA ALA A 123 7.75 -2.89 9.08
C ALA A 123 6.98 -1.57 9.11
N MET A 124 5.79 -1.54 8.51
CA MET A 124 4.90 -0.38 8.46
C MET A 124 3.45 -0.87 8.50
N ASP A 125 2.59 -0.15 9.23
CA ASP A 125 1.15 -0.35 9.25
C ASP A 125 0.45 1.00 9.29
N TYR A 126 -0.43 1.26 8.34
CA TYR A 126 -1.07 2.55 8.13
C TYR A 126 -2.58 2.39 7.99
N ALA A 127 -3.33 3.12 8.80
CA ALA A 127 -4.77 3.30 8.61
C ALA A 127 -5.03 4.54 7.76
N LYS A 128 -5.81 4.39 6.69
CA LYS A 128 -6.22 5.48 5.78
C LYS A 128 -6.79 6.65 6.55
N ILE A 129 -6.20 7.84 6.37
CA ILE A 129 -6.62 9.06 7.10
C ILE A 129 -7.91 9.62 6.53
N HIS A 130 -8.09 9.59 5.21
CA HIS A 130 -9.23 10.20 4.53
C HIS A 130 -10.17 9.14 3.92
N PRO A 131 -11.20 8.66 4.65
CA PRO A 131 -12.26 7.84 4.06
C PRO A 131 -12.96 8.58 2.92
N PHE A 132 -13.26 7.87 1.82
CA PHE A 132 -13.85 8.44 0.62
C PHE A 132 -15.36 8.71 0.82
N SER A 133 -15.70 9.93 1.24
CA SER A 133 -17.07 10.32 1.59
C SER A 133 -18.07 10.23 0.43
N TYR A 134 -17.64 10.52 -0.80
CA TYR A 134 -18.49 10.39 -1.99
C TYR A 134 -18.90 8.94 -2.28
N GLY A 135 -18.06 7.96 -1.91
CA GLY A 135 -18.33 6.53 -1.99
C GLY A 135 -18.85 5.93 -0.69
N GLU A 136 -19.38 6.75 0.22
CA GLU A 136 -19.97 6.34 1.49
C GLU A 136 -19.01 5.59 2.45
N GLU A 137 -17.71 5.51 2.13
CA GLU A 137 -16.71 4.83 2.97
C GLU A 137 -16.74 5.34 4.41
N HIS A 138 -16.95 6.65 4.63
CA HIS A 138 -17.01 7.27 5.95
C HIS A 138 -18.15 6.74 6.85
N ALA A 139 -19.17 6.09 6.28
CA ALA A 139 -20.25 5.47 7.05
C ALA A 139 -19.86 4.09 7.61
N HIS A 140 -18.82 3.47 7.06
CA HIS A 140 -18.35 2.12 7.40
C HIS A 140 -16.95 2.11 8.01
N PHE A 141 -16.13 3.11 7.65
CA PHE A 141 -14.74 3.22 8.06
C PHE A 141 -14.45 4.55 8.75
N ARG A 142 -13.73 4.51 9.83
CA ARG A 142 -13.16 5.70 10.46
C ARG A 142 -11.80 6.04 9.82
N GLY A 143 -11.45 7.31 9.84
CA GLY A 143 -10.12 7.77 9.45
C GLY A 143 -9.06 7.43 10.50
N GLY A 144 -7.85 7.09 10.04
CA GLY A 144 -6.66 7.03 10.88
C GLY A 144 -6.23 8.42 11.33
N GLU A 145 -5.38 8.48 12.36
CA GLU A 145 -4.92 9.75 12.95
C GLU A 145 -3.41 9.99 12.80
N LYS A 146 -2.67 9.00 12.31
CA LYS A 146 -1.20 9.04 12.29
C LYS A 146 -0.66 8.88 10.87
N LEU A 147 0.31 9.73 10.54
CA LEU A 147 1.16 9.53 9.37
C LEU A 147 2.04 8.28 9.60
N CYS A 148 2.39 7.61 8.51
CA CYS A 148 3.23 6.43 8.56
C CYS A 148 4.44 6.59 7.64
N THR A 149 5.62 6.64 8.23
CA THR A 149 6.90 6.57 7.52
C THR A 149 7.72 5.41 8.07
N GLY A 150 8.54 4.78 7.24
CA GLY A 150 9.38 3.67 7.66
C GLY A 150 10.33 3.20 6.56
N ARG A 151 11.17 2.22 6.90
CA ARG A 151 12.17 1.70 5.98
C ARG A 151 11.57 0.72 4.98
N LEU A 152 11.87 0.92 3.68
CA LEU A 152 11.53 0.03 2.60
C LEU A 152 12.76 -0.18 1.70
N GLY A 153 13.48 -1.26 1.91
CA GLY A 153 14.77 -1.48 1.25
C GLY A 153 15.77 -0.35 1.60
N GLU A 154 16.28 0.33 0.58
CA GLU A 154 17.19 1.47 0.74
C GLU A 154 16.49 2.82 0.90
N PHE A 155 15.15 2.88 0.79
CA PHE A 155 14.36 4.11 0.88
C PHE A 155 13.71 4.29 2.25
N GLN A 156 13.51 5.54 2.65
CA GLN A 156 12.48 5.92 3.62
C GLN A 156 11.16 6.08 2.88
N ALA A 157 10.18 5.24 3.19
CA ALA A 157 8.88 5.26 2.55
C ALA A 157 7.83 5.98 3.38
N GLY A 158 6.88 6.64 2.71
CA GLY A 158 5.64 7.15 3.30
C GLY A 158 4.46 6.38 2.73
N LEU A 159 3.46 6.07 3.55
CA LEU A 159 2.24 5.41 3.12
C LEU A 159 1.06 6.38 3.00
N ALA A 160 0.27 6.22 1.94
CA ALA A 160 -1.01 6.89 1.73
C ALA A 160 -1.92 5.95 0.94
N ILE A 161 -3.23 5.90 1.23
CA ILE A 161 -4.15 4.98 0.57
C ILE A 161 -5.14 5.75 -0.30
N CYS A 162 -5.15 5.48 -1.61
CA CYS A 162 -6.20 5.85 -2.56
C CYS A 162 -6.62 7.33 -2.46
N TYR A 163 -7.72 7.63 -1.77
CA TYR A 163 -8.29 8.97 -1.64
C TYR A 163 -7.34 9.95 -0.95
N ASP A 164 -6.42 9.47 -0.09
CA ASP A 164 -5.36 10.28 0.52
C ASP A 164 -4.52 11.02 -0.53
N LEU A 165 -4.39 10.45 -1.74
CA LEU A 165 -3.66 11.08 -2.85
C LEU A 165 -4.17 12.50 -3.19
N ARG A 166 -5.40 12.85 -2.83
CA ARG A 166 -5.98 14.18 -3.08
C ARG A 166 -5.52 15.25 -2.10
N PHE A 167 -4.91 14.85 -0.99
CA PHE A 167 -4.54 15.74 0.12
C PHE A 167 -3.02 15.94 0.18
N PRO A 168 -2.48 16.99 -0.48
CA PRO A 168 -1.04 17.25 -0.54
C PRO A 168 -0.42 17.49 0.83
N GLU A 169 -1.19 17.95 1.79
CA GLU A 169 -0.77 18.24 3.16
C GLU A 169 -0.18 17.00 3.85
N GLN A 170 -0.81 15.83 3.65
CA GLN A 170 -0.36 14.57 4.20
C GLN A 170 1.03 14.19 3.67
N PHE A 171 1.24 14.29 2.35
CA PHE A 171 2.52 14.00 1.71
C PHE A 171 3.59 14.99 2.16
N ARG A 172 3.23 16.26 2.21
CA ARG A 172 4.13 17.34 2.60
C ARG A 172 4.58 17.21 4.07
N ALA A 173 3.73 16.69 4.95
CA ALA A 173 4.05 16.48 6.35
C ALA A 173 5.07 15.34 6.55
N MET A 174 5.13 14.37 5.63
CA MET A 174 6.11 13.28 5.67
C MET A 174 7.47 13.64 5.05
N VAL A 175 7.60 14.79 4.38
CA VAL A 175 8.87 15.31 3.87
C VAL A 175 9.54 16.15 4.98
N PRO A 176 10.86 16.08 5.25
CA PRO A 176 11.91 15.53 4.38
C PRO A 176 12.25 14.04 4.56
N GLU A 177 11.58 13.32 5.46
CA GLU A 177 11.92 11.91 5.73
C GLU A 177 11.65 11.01 4.51
N ALA A 178 10.44 11.10 3.92
CA ALA A 178 10.04 10.23 2.82
C ALA A 178 10.83 10.50 1.53
N GLU A 179 11.34 9.44 0.95
CA GLU A 179 12.07 9.39 -0.32
C GLU A 179 11.27 8.67 -1.41
N ILE A 180 10.32 7.81 -0.98
CA ILE A 180 9.35 7.16 -1.84
C ILE A 180 7.98 7.15 -1.14
N PHE A 181 6.92 7.45 -1.88
CA PHE A 181 5.55 7.23 -1.42
C PHE A 181 4.94 6.00 -2.07
N ILE A 182 4.26 5.18 -1.27
CA ILE A 182 3.48 4.04 -1.72
C ILE A 182 2.00 4.40 -1.62
N VAL A 183 1.29 4.32 -2.75
CA VAL A 183 -0.11 4.71 -2.87
C VAL A 183 -0.91 3.54 -3.48
N PRO A 184 -1.34 2.56 -2.66
CA PRO A 184 -2.28 1.53 -3.10
C PRO A 184 -3.68 2.11 -3.27
N ALA A 185 -4.44 1.61 -4.25
CA ALA A 185 -5.76 2.14 -4.56
C ALA A 185 -6.71 1.12 -5.20
N ASN A 186 -8.02 1.41 -5.07
CA ASN A 186 -9.08 1.02 -5.97
C ASN A 186 -9.58 2.30 -6.67
N TRP A 187 -8.85 2.77 -7.67
CA TRP A 187 -9.12 4.04 -8.34
C TRP A 187 -9.80 3.81 -9.69
N PRO A 188 -11.07 4.19 -9.87
CA PRO A 188 -11.84 3.86 -11.06
C PRO A 188 -11.38 4.61 -12.31
N GLU A 189 -11.60 4.00 -13.47
CA GLU A 189 -11.24 4.55 -14.79
C GLU A 189 -11.83 5.93 -15.02
N SER A 190 -13.06 6.18 -14.58
CA SER A 190 -13.75 7.48 -14.73
C SER A 190 -12.97 8.68 -14.16
N ARG A 191 -11.98 8.43 -13.31
CA ARG A 191 -11.10 9.42 -12.68
C ARG A 191 -9.60 9.14 -12.89
N VAL A 192 -9.25 8.32 -13.88
CA VAL A 192 -7.85 7.94 -14.16
C VAL A 192 -6.95 9.13 -14.50
N SER A 193 -7.48 10.18 -15.13
CA SER A 193 -6.73 11.41 -15.40
C SER A 193 -6.28 12.10 -14.10
N HIS A 194 -7.12 12.08 -13.05
CA HIS A 194 -6.74 12.60 -11.74
C HIS A 194 -5.67 11.73 -11.08
N TRP A 195 -5.78 10.40 -11.18
CA TRP A 195 -4.80 9.45 -10.67
C TRP A 195 -3.40 9.76 -11.19
N LYS A 196 -3.24 9.80 -12.51
CA LYS A 196 -1.97 10.09 -13.17
C LYS A 196 -1.42 11.47 -12.82
N ALA A 197 -2.26 12.49 -12.88
CA ALA A 197 -1.85 13.87 -12.57
C ALA A 197 -1.40 14.05 -11.12
N LEU A 198 -2.13 13.45 -10.18
CA LEU A 198 -1.82 13.58 -8.76
C LEU A 198 -0.58 12.79 -8.37
N LEU A 199 -0.35 11.57 -8.88
CA LEU A 199 0.88 10.82 -8.64
C LEU A 199 2.11 11.62 -9.11
N ALA A 200 2.06 12.15 -10.33
CA ALA A 200 3.13 13.00 -10.86
C ALA A 200 3.33 14.26 -10.01
N ALA A 201 2.25 14.93 -9.60
CA ALA A 201 2.32 16.13 -8.76
C ALA A 201 2.98 15.83 -7.40
N ARG A 202 2.61 14.70 -6.73
CA ARG A 202 3.22 14.30 -5.46
C ARG A 202 4.71 14.02 -5.62
N ALA A 203 5.14 13.44 -6.75
CA ALA A 203 6.55 13.21 -7.04
C ALA A 203 7.31 14.54 -7.20
N ILE A 204 6.80 15.44 -8.03
CA ILE A 204 7.43 16.74 -8.33
C ILE A 204 7.55 17.61 -7.07
N GLU A 205 6.45 17.86 -6.39
CA GLU A 205 6.40 18.80 -5.28
C GLU A 205 7.18 18.37 -4.05
N ASN A 206 7.39 17.05 -3.88
CA ASN A 206 8.11 16.46 -2.76
C ASN A 206 9.50 15.96 -3.15
N GLN A 207 9.86 16.04 -4.44
CA GLN A 207 11.14 15.54 -4.97
C GLN A 207 11.47 14.13 -4.49
N CYS A 208 10.53 13.20 -4.67
CA CYS A 208 10.62 11.81 -4.25
C CYS A 208 9.98 10.88 -5.29
N TYR A 209 10.25 9.60 -5.20
CA TYR A 209 9.54 8.60 -6.00
C TYR A 209 8.09 8.46 -5.51
N VAL A 210 7.17 8.08 -6.43
CA VAL A 210 5.78 7.74 -6.07
C VAL A 210 5.36 6.48 -6.80
N ALA A 211 5.09 5.41 -6.05
CA ALA A 211 4.58 4.15 -6.56
C ALA A 211 3.05 4.12 -6.39
N GLY A 212 2.32 4.29 -7.48
CA GLY A 212 0.87 4.11 -7.52
C GLY A 212 0.53 2.67 -7.88
N VAL A 213 -0.19 1.96 -7.01
CA VAL A 213 -0.58 0.55 -7.22
C VAL A 213 -2.09 0.45 -7.23
N ASN A 214 -2.67 0.33 -8.42
CA ASN A 214 -4.12 0.29 -8.60
C ASN A 214 -4.59 -1.10 -9.00
N CYS A 215 -5.81 -1.47 -8.60
CA CYS A 215 -6.49 -2.65 -9.11
C CYS A 215 -6.96 -2.46 -10.56
N CYS A 216 -7.40 -3.55 -11.21
CA CYS A 216 -7.93 -3.52 -12.56
C CYS A 216 -9.13 -4.47 -12.72
N GLY A 217 -9.85 -4.35 -13.86
CA GLY A 217 -11.00 -5.16 -14.18
C GLY A 217 -12.33 -4.60 -13.67
N ASP A 218 -13.38 -5.40 -13.77
CA ASP A 218 -14.71 -5.05 -13.29
C ASP A 218 -14.93 -5.62 -11.89
N MET A 219 -15.29 -4.75 -10.93
CA MET A 219 -15.63 -5.14 -9.57
C MET A 219 -16.88 -4.39 -9.14
N ASP A 220 -17.91 -5.10 -8.69
CA ASP A 220 -19.17 -4.54 -8.20
C ASP A 220 -19.76 -3.44 -9.13
N GLY A 221 -19.74 -3.70 -10.45
CA GLY A 221 -20.26 -2.76 -11.45
C GLY A 221 -19.40 -1.52 -11.72
N GLN A 222 -18.20 -1.44 -11.13
CA GLN A 222 -17.23 -0.38 -11.38
C GLN A 222 -16.03 -0.94 -12.15
N TYR A 223 -15.67 -0.28 -13.26
CA TYR A 223 -14.47 -0.64 -14.03
C TYR A 223 -13.24 0.12 -13.55
N TYR A 224 -12.14 -0.61 -13.45
CA TYR A 224 -10.81 -0.12 -13.05
C TYR A 224 -9.81 -0.39 -14.18
N SER A 225 -9.22 0.65 -14.73
CA SER A 225 -8.25 0.54 -15.83
C SER A 225 -6.83 0.17 -15.39
N GLY A 226 -6.59 0.06 -14.08
CA GLY A 226 -5.27 -0.13 -13.54
C GLY A 226 -4.47 1.17 -13.56
N ASP A 227 -3.63 1.36 -14.58
CA ASP A 227 -2.74 2.52 -14.69
C ASP A 227 -1.80 2.68 -13.49
N SER A 228 -1.37 1.55 -12.92
CA SER A 228 -0.29 1.51 -11.93
C SER A 228 1.01 1.99 -12.55
N GLY A 229 1.86 2.62 -11.74
CA GLY A 229 3.16 3.08 -12.24
C GLY A 229 4.03 3.69 -11.15
N LEU A 230 5.32 3.75 -11.45
CA LEU A 230 6.33 4.39 -10.61
C LEU A 230 6.76 5.71 -11.23
N TYR A 231 6.58 6.80 -10.50
CA TYR A 231 6.95 8.14 -10.92
C TYR A 231 8.28 8.54 -10.27
N ALA A 232 9.18 9.10 -11.09
CA ALA A 232 10.45 9.65 -10.62
C ALA A 232 10.26 11.02 -9.94
N PRO A 233 11.26 11.52 -9.19
CA PRO A 233 11.18 12.82 -8.49
C PRO A 233 10.92 14.05 -9.37
N ASP A 234 11.12 13.94 -10.69
CA ASP A 234 10.77 14.96 -11.68
C ASP A 234 9.33 14.84 -12.23
N GLY A 235 8.57 13.87 -11.74
CA GLY A 235 7.20 13.57 -12.17
C GLY A 235 7.09 12.70 -13.41
N SER A 236 8.19 12.27 -14.01
CA SER A 236 8.15 11.37 -15.15
C SER A 236 7.71 9.96 -14.74
N LEU A 237 6.84 9.35 -15.54
CA LEU A 237 6.49 7.94 -15.40
C LEU A 237 7.65 7.07 -15.88
N LEU A 238 8.19 6.24 -15.00
CA LEU A 238 9.27 5.33 -15.35
C LEU A 238 8.76 4.19 -16.23
N VAL A 239 9.61 3.75 -17.14
CA VAL A 239 9.37 2.53 -17.91
C VAL A 239 9.77 1.33 -17.06
N PRO A 240 8.88 0.33 -16.85
CA PRO A 240 9.24 -0.87 -16.11
C PRO A 240 10.36 -1.64 -16.83
N THR A 241 11.29 -2.19 -16.09
CA THR A 241 12.36 -3.06 -16.64
C THR A 241 11.79 -4.38 -17.16
N LYS A 242 10.63 -4.79 -16.58
CA LYS A 242 9.90 -5.97 -17.04
C LYS A 242 8.40 -5.79 -16.78
N GLU A 243 7.58 -6.17 -17.75
CA GLU A 243 6.13 -6.35 -17.60
C GLU A 243 5.82 -7.85 -17.68
N ILE A 244 5.11 -8.39 -16.69
CA ILE A 244 4.77 -9.81 -16.62
C ILE A 244 3.26 -9.92 -16.58
N ARG A 245 2.69 -10.76 -17.45
CA ARG A 245 1.29 -11.19 -17.38
C ARG A 245 1.26 -12.66 -17.00
N LEU A 246 0.43 -12.99 -16.02
CA LEU A 246 0.19 -14.39 -15.69
C LEU A 246 -0.61 -15.05 -16.83
N THR A 247 -0.43 -16.35 -17.02
CA THR A 247 -1.09 -17.09 -18.11
C THR A 247 -2.60 -17.20 -17.95
N ASP A 248 -3.07 -17.09 -16.72
CA ASP A 248 -4.46 -17.14 -16.29
C ASP A 248 -4.99 -15.77 -15.82
N ALA A 249 -4.40 -14.67 -16.34
CA ALA A 249 -4.84 -13.32 -16.03
C ALA A 249 -6.36 -13.17 -16.19
N LEU A 250 -7.02 -12.64 -15.14
CA LEU A 250 -8.48 -12.52 -15.09
C LEU A 250 -9.02 -11.40 -16.00
N CYS A 251 -8.17 -10.44 -16.35
CA CYS A 251 -8.48 -9.41 -17.34
C CYS A 251 -7.20 -8.98 -18.10
N LYS A 252 -7.39 -8.26 -19.20
CA LYS A 252 -6.27 -7.82 -20.08
C LYS A 252 -5.33 -6.80 -19.42
N GLU A 253 -5.81 -6.07 -18.41
CA GLU A 253 -5.06 -5.06 -17.67
C GLU A 253 -4.22 -5.69 -16.54
N GLU A 254 -4.52 -6.93 -16.14
CA GLU A 254 -3.84 -7.60 -15.04
C GLU A 254 -2.38 -7.92 -15.38
N LYS A 255 -1.45 -7.44 -14.54
CA LYS A 255 0.00 -7.58 -14.79
C LYS A 255 0.85 -7.17 -13.59
N LEU A 256 2.12 -7.57 -13.64
CA LEU A 256 3.19 -7.03 -12.80
C LEU A 256 4.02 -6.01 -13.59
N LEU A 257 4.34 -4.90 -12.94
CA LEU A 257 5.29 -3.90 -13.43
C LEU A 257 6.52 -3.93 -12.51
N VAL A 258 7.64 -4.43 -13.03
CA VAL A 258 8.88 -4.56 -12.26
C VAL A 258 9.82 -3.41 -12.59
N TYR A 259 10.42 -2.80 -11.57
CA TYR A 259 11.34 -1.67 -11.69
C TYR A 259 12.63 -1.97 -10.90
N ASP A 260 13.76 -1.61 -11.49
CA ASP A 260 15.04 -1.54 -10.79
C ASP A 260 15.37 -0.06 -10.53
N ILE A 261 15.38 0.36 -9.27
CA ILE A 261 15.62 1.76 -8.89
C ILE A 261 16.75 1.87 -7.86
N GLN A 262 17.39 3.03 -7.85
CA GLN A 262 18.41 3.42 -6.88
C GLN A 262 17.94 4.66 -6.13
N ASN A 263 18.30 4.77 -4.85
CA ASN A 263 17.96 5.94 -4.05
C ASN A 263 18.93 7.09 -4.36
N ASP A 264 18.50 7.97 -5.26
CA ASP A 264 19.22 9.20 -5.61
C ASP A 264 18.53 10.48 -5.14
N VAL A 265 17.48 10.36 -4.31
CA VAL A 265 16.65 11.46 -3.83
C VAL A 265 17.47 12.54 -3.13
N ALA A 266 18.41 12.16 -2.26
CA ALA A 266 19.29 13.13 -1.60
C ALA A 266 20.13 13.95 -2.59
N LYS A 267 20.63 13.32 -3.67
CA LYS A 267 21.36 13.97 -4.74
C LYS A 267 20.47 14.95 -5.51
N ILE A 268 19.24 14.55 -5.84
CA ILE A 268 18.26 15.38 -6.55
C ILE A 268 17.89 16.61 -5.70
N ARG A 269 17.53 16.43 -4.43
CA ARG A 269 17.17 17.51 -3.50
C ARG A 269 18.34 18.47 -3.29
N LYS A 270 19.59 18.00 -3.30
CA LYS A 270 20.78 18.83 -3.23
C LYS A 270 21.02 19.65 -4.50
N ALA A 271 20.78 19.05 -5.68
CA ALA A 271 20.97 19.72 -6.97
C ALA A 271 19.91 20.81 -7.24
N PHE A 272 18.67 20.59 -6.78
CA PHE A 272 17.56 21.54 -6.92
C PHE A 272 16.79 21.66 -5.58
N PRO A 273 17.21 22.54 -4.66
CA PRO A 273 16.79 22.52 -3.26
C PRO A 273 15.44 23.20 -2.99
N VAL A 274 14.40 22.89 -3.76
CA VAL A 274 13.04 23.48 -3.65
C VAL A 274 12.45 23.38 -2.24
N LEU A 275 12.74 22.27 -1.55
CA LEU A 275 12.22 22.05 -0.19
C LEU A 275 12.80 23.02 0.85
N GLN A 276 13.97 23.63 0.57
CA GLN A 276 14.58 24.62 1.46
C GLN A 276 13.88 26.00 1.39
N ASP A 277 13.19 26.28 0.27
CA ASP A 277 12.43 27.53 0.09
C ASP A 277 11.04 27.46 0.75
N ARG A 278 10.69 26.31 1.32
CA ARG A 278 9.41 26.11 2.01
C ARG A 278 9.30 27.01 3.23
N LYS A 279 8.16 27.70 3.33
CA LYS A 279 7.80 28.50 4.51
C LYS A 279 6.65 27.82 5.23
N GLU A 280 6.72 27.77 6.55
CA GLU A 280 5.56 27.45 7.38
C GLU A 280 4.55 28.62 7.28
N MET A 281 3.30 28.31 6.97
CA MET A 281 2.22 29.27 6.87
C MET A 281 1.30 29.16 8.08
#